data_262c5b21579f8f07dd07ff281eb292ea
#
_entry.id   262c5b21579f8f07dd07ff281eb292ea
#
_cell.length_a   1.000
_cell.length_b   1.000
_cell.length_c   1.000
_cell.angle_alpha   90.00
_cell.angle_beta   90.00
_cell.angle_gamma   90.00
#
_symmetry.space_group_name_H-M   'P 1'
#
loop_
_entity.id
_entity.type
_entity.pdbx_description
1 polymer ?
#
loop_
_entity_poly.entity_id
_entity_poly.type
_entity_poly.pdbx_seq_one_letter_code
_entity_poly.pdbx_strand_id
1 'polypeptide(L)'
;ASLNASWELDIFGSIRQRVKAQRETFQASREEYISVQVSLCAQVASAYINLRELQQELQVVMHNCRTQEEVLNITEVRYNTGLVSKLDVSQAKSVYFSTKASVPQLESGISQYINSLAILLGTYPQEIRPTLERIGKLPDYMEPVGVGLPADLLLRRPDVRQAERLV
;
A
#
# COMPACT_ATOMS: atom_id res chain seq x y z
N ALA A 1 -18.15 60.01 -3.45
CA ALA A 1 -18.32 58.58 -3.26
C ALA A 1 -19.77 58.23 -3.57
N SER A 2 -20.06 57.45 -4.61
CA SER A 2 -21.40 56.98 -4.96
C SER A 2 -21.52 55.50 -4.56
N LEU A 3 -22.56 55.18 -3.80
CA LEU A 3 -22.98 53.83 -3.46
C LEU A 3 -24.07 53.43 -4.43
N ASN A 4 -23.75 52.44 -5.30
CA ASN A 4 -24.75 51.82 -6.18
C ASN A 4 -25.17 50.47 -5.60
N ALA A 5 -26.44 50.30 -5.27
CA ALA A 5 -27.05 49.04 -4.90
C ALA A 5 -28.06 48.63 -5.96
N SER A 6 -27.90 47.46 -6.56
CA SER A 6 -28.88 46.86 -7.46
C SER A 6 -29.45 45.59 -6.85
N TRP A 7 -30.74 45.40 -6.92
CA TRP A 7 -31.42 44.20 -6.45
C TRP A 7 -32.33 43.63 -7.54
N GLU A 8 -32.18 42.37 -7.84
CA GLU A 8 -33.02 41.64 -8.79
C GLU A 8 -34.11 40.84 -8.06
N LEU A 9 -35.37 41.07 -8.47
CA LEU A 9 -36.52 40.29 -8.01
C LEU A 9 -36.48 38.89 -8.67
N ASP A 10 -36.31 37.83 -7.87
CA ASP A 10 -36.30 36.44 -8.33
C ASP A 10 -37.72 35.90 -8.55
N ILE A 11 -38.43 36.47 -9.53
CA ILE A 11 -39.83 36.14 -9.83
C ILE A 11 -39.96 34.70 -10.34
N PHE A 12 -39.00 34.24 -11.14
CA PHE A 12 -38.98 32.91 -11.73
C PHE A 12 -38.14 31.88 -10.94
N GLY A 13 -37.58 32.27 -9.81
CA GLY A 13 -36.84 31.35 -8.94
C GLY A 13 -35.45 30.98 -9.43
N SER A 14 -34.88 31.69 -10.42
CA SER A 14 -33.57 31.37 -10.99
C SER A 14 -32.44 31.45 -9.97
N ILE A 15 -32.46 32.44 -9.10
CA ILE A 15 -31.48 32.64 -8.03
C ILE A 15 -31.59 31.50 -7.00
N ARG A 16 -32.83 31.13 -6.62
CA ARG A 16 -33.06 30.01 -5.69
C ARG A 16 -32.60 28.68 -6.28
N GLN A 17 -32.86 28.41 -7.56
CA GLN A 17 -32.38 27.20 -8.23
C GLN A 17 -30.85 27.18 -8.32
N ARG A 18 -30.21 28.33 -8.59
CA ARG A 18 -28.75 28.44 -8.59
C ARG A 18 -28.15 28.18 -7.22
N VAL A 19 -28.75 28.70 -6.16
CA VAL A 19 -28.33 28.43 -4.77
C VAL A 19 -28.51 26.97 -4.43
N LYS A 20 -29.61 26.33 -4.86
CA LYS A 20 -29.81 24.88 -4.68
C LYS A 20 -28.74 24.06 -5.42
N ALA A 21 -28.47 24.37 -6.68
CA ALA A 21 -27.42 23.70 -7.45
C ALA A 21 -26.02 23.82 -6.79
N GLN A 22 -25.71 25.04 -6.26
CA GLN A 22 -24.44 25.21 -5.54
C GLN A 22 -24.37 24.40 -4.23
N ARG A 23 -25.49 24.23 -3.54
CA ARG A 23 -25.56 23.36 -2.37
C ARG A 23 -25.30 21.89 -2.72
N GLU A 24 -25.90 21.38 -3.80
CA GLU A 24 -25.68 20.02 -4.25
C GLU A 24 -24.23 19.81 -4.72
N THR A 25 -23.65 20.80 -5.41
CA THR A 25 -22.22 20.79 -5.77
C THR A 25 -21.33 20.73 -4.52
N PHE A 26 -21.65 21.48 -3.47
CA PHE A 26 -20.92 21.41 -2.20
C PHE A 26 -21.05 20.01 -1.54
N GLN A 27 -22.26 19.42 -1.55
CA GLN A 27 -22.46 18.06 -1.04
C GLN A 27 -21.68 17.04 -1.87
N ALA A 28 -21.67 17.18 -3.19
CA ALA A 28 -20.87 16.33 -4.09
C ALA A 28 -19.37 16.40 -3.76
N SER A 29 -18.83 17.59 -3.51
CA SER A 29 -17.43 17.75 -3.09
C SER A 29 -17.12 17.10 -1.74
N ARG A 30 -18.09 17.03 -0.84
CA ARG A 30 -17.96 16.33 0.44
C ARG A 30 -17.89 14.82 0.23
N GLU A 31 -18.71 14.27 -0.65
CA GLU A 31 -18.66 12.84 -1.00
C GLU A 31 -17.36 12.49 -1.73
N GLU A 32 -16.84 13.37 -2.57
CA GLU A 32 -15.54 13.25 -3.20
C GLU A 32 -14.41 13.17 -2.17
N TYR A 33 -14.43 14.03 -1.17
CA TYR A 33 -13.47 13.99 -0.06
C TYR A 33 -13.49 12.62 0.66
N ILE A 34 -14.69 12.09 0.95
CA ILE A 34 -14.83 10.76 1.57
C ILE A 34 -14.28 9.66 0.64
N SER A 35 -14.52 9.76 -0.67
CA SER A 35 -13.98 8.82 -1.65
C SER A 35 -12.45 8.81 -1.65
N VAL A 36 -11.84 9.98 -1.61
CA VAL A 36 -10.38 10.11 -1.51
C VAL A 36 -9.85 9.51 -0.20
N GLN A 37 -10.53 9.74 0.93
CA GLN A 37 -10.14 9.14 2.21
C GLN A 37 -10.18 7.60 2.16
N VAL A 38 -11.24 7.02 1.61
CA VAL A 38 -11.37 5.54 1.45
C VAL A 38 -10.24 5.01 0.59
N SER A 39 -9.94 5.68 -0.53
CA SER A 39 -8.84 5.30 -1.43
C SER A 39 -7.47 5.39 -0.73
N LEU A 40 -7.25 6.44 0.05
CA LEU A 40 -6.02 6.63 0.82
C LEU A 40 -5.85 5.51 1.86
N CYS A 41 -6.89 5.19 2.63
CA CYS A 41 -6.85 4.10 3.59
C CYS A 41 -6.53 2.75 2.92
N ALA A 42 -7.13 2.48 1.75
CA ALA A 42 -6.85 1.26 0.98
C ALA A 42 -5.39 1.21 0.49
N GLN A 43 -4.84 2.33 0.03
CA GLN A 43 -3.44 2.42 -0.39
C GLN A 43 -2.48 2.21 0.78
N VAL A 44 -2.75 2.82 1.93
CA VAL A 44 -1.94 2.62 3.15
C VAL A 44 -1.98 1.15 3.59
N ALA A 45 -3.16 0.53 3.61
CA ALA A 45 -3.31 -0.88 3.97
C ALA A 45 -2.54 -1.80 3.01
N SER A 46 -2.68 -1.58 1.70
CA SER A 46 -1.97 -2.36 0.68
C SER A 46 -0.45 -2.19 0.78
N ALA A 47 0.03 -0.96 0.92
CA ALA A 47 1.46 -0.70 1.08
C ALA A 47 2.03 -1.32 2.36
N TYR A 48 1.26 -1.32 3.45
CA TYR A 48 1.65 -1.96 4.71
C TYR A 48 1.73 -3.49 4.59
N ILE A 49 0.75 -4.12 3.95
CA ILE A 49 0.74 -5.58 3.73
C ILE A 49 1.94 -5.98 2.87
N ASN A 50 2.18 -5.30 1.75
CA ASN A 50 3.32 -5.58 0.87
C ASN A 50 4.66 -5.37 1.58
N LEU A 51 4.78 -4.37 2.45
CA LEU A 51 5.96 -4.19 3.29
C LEU A 51 6.20 -5.42 4.19
N ARG A 52 5.14 -5.91 4.85
CA ARG A 52 5.24 -7.07 5.74
C ARG A 52 5.56 -8.36 4.99
N GLU A 53 5.02 -8.53 3.79
CA GLU A 53 5.35 -9.63 2.88
C GLU A 53 6.83 -9.64 2.52
N LEU A 54 7.38 -8.52 2.04
CA LEU A 54 8.80 -8.43 1.70
C LEU A 54 9.71 -8.64 2.91
N GLN A 55 9.32 -8.19 4.10
CA GLN A 55 10.08 -8.45 5.31
C GLN A 55 10.11 -9.94 5.69
N GLN A 56 9.00 -10.66 5.52
CA GLN A 56 8.94 -12.11 5.73
C GLN A 56 9.75 -12.84 4.66
N GLU A 57 9.63 -12.44 3.41
CA GLU A 57 10.42 -13.01 2.31
C GLU A 57 11.91 -12.83 2.56
N LEU A 58 12.35 -11.65 2.98
CA LEU A 58 13.75 -11.39 3.34
C LEU A 58 14.24 -12.34 4.44
N GLN A 59 13.43 -12.61 5.46
CA GLN A 59 13.78 -13.56 6.52
C GLN A 59 13.98 -14.99 5.96
N VAL A 60 13.07 -15.44 5.10
CA VAL A 60 13.16 -16.76 4.47
C VAL A 60 14.40 -16.84 3.59
N VAL A 61 14.66 -15.82 2.77
CA VAL A 61 15.85 -15.79 1.90
C VAL A 61 17.13 -15.76 2.71
N MET A 62 17.19 -14.99 3.81
CA MET A 62 18.37 -15.00 4.69
C MET A 62 18.59 -16.34 5.37
N HIS A 63 17.52 -17.03 5.77
CA HIS A 63 17.61 -18.40 6.29
C HIS A 63 18.14 -19.38 5.23
N ASN A 64 17.58 -19.31 4.01
CA ASN A 64 18.03 -20.13 2.89
C ASN A 64 19.50 -19.87 2.54
N CYS A 65 19.95 -18.61 2.56
CA CYS A 65 21.36 -18.27 2.35
C CYS A 65 22.28 -18.98 3.37
N ARG A 66 21.91 -19.00 4.65
CA ARG A 66 22.70 -19.70 5.70
C ARG A 66 22.77 -21.20 5.43
N THR A 67 21.62 -21.82 5.15
CA THR A 67 21.59 -23.26 4.84
C THR A 67 22.42 -23.59 3.59
N GLN A 68 22.35 -22.77 2.55
CA GLN A 68 23.11 -22.96 1.32
C GLN A 68 24.62 -22.73 1.54
N GLU A 69 25.00 -21.81 2.41
CA GLU A 69 26.39 -21.61 2.82
C GLU A 69 26.95 -22.83 3.55
N GLU A 70 26.16 -23.43 4.45
CA GLU A 70 26.53 -24.69 5.12
C GLU A 70 26.69 -25.83 4.13
N VAL A 71 25.76 -25.99 3.17
CA VAL A 71 25.84 -26.98 2.11
C VAL A 71 27.08 -26.77 1.24
N LEU A 72 27.41 -25.55 0.89
CA LEU A 72 28.61 -25.20 0.14
C LEU A 72 29.86 -25.60 0.92
N ASN A 73 29.96 -25.28 2.20
CA ASN A 73 31.09 -25.61 3.03
C ASN A 73 31.28 -27.13 3.14
N ILE A 74 30.19 -27.88 3.34
CA ILE A 74 30.25 -29.37 3.36
C ILE A 74 30.72 -29.92 2.00
N THR A 75 30.23 -29.34 0.89
CA THR A 75 30.60 -29.78 -0.45
C THR A 75 32.07 -29.48 -0.74
N GLU A 76 32.60 -28.34 -0.30
CA GLU A 76 34.04 -28.03 -0.42
C GLU A 76 34.93 -28.99 0.39
N VAL A 77 34.52 -29.33 1.62
CA VAL A 77 35.24 -30.36 2.42
C VAL A 77 35.25 -31.72 1.71
N ARG A 78 34.09 -32.15 1.17
CA ARG A 78 34.00 -33.43 0.42
C ARG A 78 34.83 -33.40 -0.86
N TYR A 79 34.91 -32.27 -1.55
CA TYR A 79 35.78 -32.14 -2.71
C TYR A 79 37.25 -32.29 -2.33
N ASN A 80 37.70 -31.67 -1.26
CA ASN A 80 39.08 -31.76 -0.77
C ASN A 80 39.45 -33.17 -0.34
N THR A 81 38.47 -34.01 0.04
CA THR A 81 38.66 -35.44 0.35
C THR A 81 38.46 -36.35 -0.85
N GLY A 82 38.20 -35.80 -2.03
CA GLY A 82 38.03 -36.59 -3.28
C GLY A 82 36.67 -37.28 -3.42
N LEU A 83 35.68 -36.97 -2.57
CA LEU A 83 34.36 -37.62 -2.56
C LEU A 83 33.36 -37.04 -3.56
N VAL A 84 33.56 -35.80 -4.02
CA VAL A 84 32.70 -35.13 -4.99
C VAL A 84 33.53 -34.41 -6.05
N SER A 85 32.90 -34.02 -7.14
CA SER A 85 33.54 -33.35 -8.26
C SER A 85 33.62 -31.82 -8.06
N LYS A 86 34.50 -31.15 -8.82
CA LYS A 86 34.56 -29.69 -8.89
C LYS A 86 33.26 -29.11 -9.44
N LEU A 87 32.51 -29.84 -10.23
CA LEU A 87 31.21 -29.44 -10.76
C LEU A 87 30.20 -29.25 -9.61
N ASP A 88 30.18 -30.17 -8.65
CA ASP A 88 29.28 -30.11 -7.49
C ASP A 88 29.55 -28.86 -6.64
N VAL A 89 30.81 -28.52 -6.43
CA VAL A 89 31.21 -27.29 -5.73
C VAL A 89 30.74 -26.03 -6.51
N SER A 90 30.93 -26.03 -7.83
CA SER A 90 30.53 -24.91 -8.68
C SER A 90 29.02 -24.72 -8.68
N GLN A 91 28.27 -25.82 -8.66
CA GLN A 91 26.80 -25.81 -8.56
C GLN A 91 26.32 -25.27 -7.21
N ALA A 92 26.90 -25.73 -6.09
CA ALA A 92 26.58 -25.21 -4.76
C ALA A 92 26.89 -23.71 -4.63
N LYS A 93 28.04 -23.28 -5.18
CA LYS A 93 28.40 -21.86 -5.26
C LYS A 93 27.37 -21.03 -6.05
N SER A 94 26.97 -21.53 -7.20
CA SER A 94 25.99 -20.84 -8.05
C SER A 94 24.66 -20.65 -7.34
N VAL A 95 24.15 -21.67 -6.65
CA VAL A 95 22.90 -21.61 -5.89
C VAL A 95 23.02 -20.61 -4.74
N TYR A 96 24.10 -20.70 -3.94
CA TYR A 96 24.33 -19.77 -2.82
C TYR A 96 24.39 -18.30 -3.29
N PHE A 97 25.21 -18.00 -4.30
CA PHE A 97 25.36 -16.63 -4.77
C PHE A 97 24.13 -16.10 -5.48
N SER A 98 23.37 -16.95 -6.18
CA SER A 98 22.09 -16.59 -6.77
C SER A 98 21.07 -16.17 -5.71
N THR A 99 20.93 -16.94 -4.63
CA THR A 99 20.04 -16.59 -3.52
C THR A 99 20.53 -15.34 -2.79
N LYS A 100 21.83 -15.22 -2.55
CA LYS A 100 22.42 -14.04 -1.89
C LYS A 100 22.21 -12.75 -2.71
N ALA A 101 22.23 -12.84 -4.03
CA ALA A 101 22.01 -11.71 -4.92
C ALA A 101 20.58 -11.14 -4.86
N SER A 102 19.58 -11.91 -4.39
CA SER A 102 18.22 -11.40 -4.22
C SER A 102 18.03 -10.53 -2.97
N VAL A 103 18.91 -10.63 -1.97
CA VAL A 103 18.81 -9.89 -0.69
C VAL A 103 18.76 -8.36 -0.90
N PRO A 104 19.69 -7.75 -1.64
CA PRO A 104 19.66 -6.28 -1.84
C PRO A 104 18.40 -5.78 -2.54
N GLN A 105 17.82 -6.60 -3.41
CA GLN A 105 16.56 -6.25 -4.09
C GLN A 105 15.39 -6.18 -3.11
N LEU A 106 15.30 -7.15 -2.19
CA LEU A 106 14.28 -7.16 -1.14
C LEU A 106 14.45 -5.99 -0.16
N GLU A 107 15.68 -5.69 0.25
CA GLU A 107 15.99 -4.54 1.12
C GLU A 107 15.62 -3.20 0.44
N SER A 108 15.89 -3.08 -0.85
CA SER A 108 15.46 -1.93 -1.64
C SER A 108 13.94 -1.81 -1.70
N GLY A 109 13.22 -2.90 -1.95
CA GLY A 109 11.77 -2.95 -1.96
C GLY A 109 11.16 -2.53 -0.61
N ILE A 110 11.71 -3.04 0.49
CA ILE A 110 11.31 -2.66 1.86
C ILE A 110 11.47 -1.15 2.06
N SER A 111 12.63 -0.59 1.67
CA SER A 111 12.87 0.85 1.77
C SER A 111 11.90 1.68 0.93
N GLN A 112 11.54 1.21 -0.26
CA GLN A 112 10.56 1.86 -1.14
C GLN A 112 9.17 1.89 -0.49
N TYR A 113 8.69 0.78 0.09
CA TYR A 113 7.39 0.76 0.77
C TYR A 113 7.37 1.62 2.03
N ILE A 114 8.45 1.68 2.80
CA ILE A 114 8.57 2.61 3.93
C ILE A 114 8.45 4.06 3.46
N ASN A 115 9.14 4.43 2.38
CA ASN A 115 9.07 5.77 1.82
C ASN A 115 7.66 6.08 1.27
N SER A 116 7.02 5.12 0.59
CA SER A 116 5.64 5.27 0.10
C SER A 116 4.65 5.47 1.25
N LEU A 117 4.78 4.72 2.33
CA LEU A 117 3.96 4.89 3.53
C LEU A 117 4.18 6.26 4.19
N ALA A 118 5.43 6.75 4.22
CA ALA A 118 5.72 8.09 4.73
C ALA A 118 4.98 9.17 3.93
N ILE A 119 5.00 9.07 2.59
CA ILE A 119 4.29 10.00 1.71
C ILE A 119 2.78 9.94 1.95
N LEU A 120 2.20 8.74 2.00
CA LEU A 120 0.75 8.54 2.23
C LEU A 120 0.30 9.08 3.60
N LEU A 121 1.16 9.04 4.61
CA LEU A 121 0.90 9.53 5.96
C LEU A 121 1.26 11.02 6.13
N GLY A 122 1.88 11.65 5.13
CA GLY A 122 2.33 13.04 5.21
C GLY A 122 3.45 13.27 6.22
N THR A 123 4.28 12.26 6.48
CA THR A 123 5.39 12.30 7.45
C THR A 123 6.74 12.11 6.76
N TYR A 124 7.82 12.33 7.49
CA TYR A 124 9.16 12.04 6.97
C TYR A 124 9.52 10.56 7.16
N PRO A 125 10.19 9.92 6.17
CA PRO A 125 10.58 8.51 6.27
C PRO A 125 11.39 8.19 7.53
N GLN A 126 12.21 9.12 8.02
CA GLN A 126 13.03 8.95 9.19
C GLN A 126 12.21 8.76 10.48
N GLU A 127 11.02 9.35 10.56
CA GLU A 127 10.14 9.27 11.73
C GLU A 127 9.46 7.91 11.85
N ILE A 128 9.01 7.34 10.74
CA ILE A 128 8.26 6.07 10.74
C ILE A 128 9.15 4.85 10.58
N ARG A 129 10.37 5.02 10.03
CA ARG A 129 11.32 3.94 9.77
C ARG A 129 11.59 3.06 10.99
N PRO A 130 11.89 3.59 12.20
CA PRO A 130 12.17 2.76 13.38
C PRO A 130 11.00 1.86 13.79
N THR A 131 9.77 2.29 13.50
CA THR A 131 8.56 1.53 13.80
C THR A 131 8.29 0.46 12.75
N LEU A 132 8.52 0.78 11.46
CA LEU A 132 8.21 -0.09 10.34
C LEU A 132 9.32 -1.11 10.04
N GLU A 133 10.57 -0.83 10.37
CA GLU A 133 11.70 -1.79 10.25
C GLU A 133 11.57 -2.95 11.22
N ARG A 134 10.85 -2.78 12.33
CA ARG A 134 10.55 -3.90 13.21
C ARG A 134 9.67 -4.89 12.47
N ILE A 135 10.14 -6.13 12.38
CA ILE A 135 9.39 -7.21 11.74
C ILE A 135 8.12 -7.46 12.53
N GLY A 136 6.99 -7.23 11.89
CA GLY A 136 5.66 -7.47 12.44
C GLY A 136 4.99 -8.66 11.74
N LYS A 137 4.02 -9.25 12.43
CA LYS A 137 3.16 -10.26 11.79
C LYS A 137 2.24 -9.59 10.77
N LEU A 138 1.87 -10.33 9.72
CA LEU A 138 0.78 -9.94 8.84
C LEU A 138 -0.50 -9.80 9.68
N PRO A 139 -1.32 -8.77 9.42
CA PRO A 139 -2.62 -8.66 10.06
C PRO A 139 -3.47 -9.88 9.71
N ASP A 140 -3.99 -10.55 10.72
CA ASP A 140 -4.94 -11.64 10.54
C ASP A 140 -6.34 -11.09 10.73
N TYR A 141 -7.21 -11.32 9.77
CA TYR A 141 -8.61 -10.87 9.81
C TYR A 141 -9.53 -12.07 9.85
N MET A 142 -10.05 -12.37 11.04
CA MET A 142 -10.93 -13.53 11.28
C MET A 142 -12.41 -13.17 11.33
N GLU A 143 -12.78 -11.89 11.31
CA GLU A 143 -14.19 -11.52 11.42
C GLU A 143 -14.90 -11.54 10.05
N PRO A 144 -16.08 -12.18 9.94
CA PRO A 144 -16.84 -12.15 8.70
C PRO A 144 -17.31 -10.72 8.43
N VAL A 145 -16.99 -10.21 7.23
CA VAL A 145 -17.50 -8.91 6.78
C VAL A 145 -19.02 -9.04 6.61
N GLY A 146 -19.78 -8.32 7.44
CA GLY A 146 -21.24 -8.27 7.32
C GLY A 146 -21.65 -7.67 5.97
N VAL A 147 -22.00 -8.52 5.04
CA VAL A 147 -22.46 -8.12 3.69
C VAL A 147 -23.96 -7.84 3.81
N GLY A 148 -24.38 -6.55 3.72
CA GLY A 148 -25.78 -6.18 3.60
C GLY A 148 -26.39 -6.54 2.24
N LEU A 149 -27.62 -6.13 1.98
CA LEU A 149 -28.23 -6.28 0.67
C LEU A 149 -27.40 -5.54 -0.39
N PRO A 150 -27.23 -6.09 -1.61
CA PRO A 150 -26.41 -5.47 -2.66
C PRO A 150 -26.81 -4.02 -2.99
N ALA A 151 -28.09 -3.69 -2.92
CA ALA A 151 -28.60 -2.34 -3.14
C ALA A 151 -28.11 -1.34 -2.05
N ASP A 152 -28.09 -1.76 -0.79
CA ASP A 152 -27.62 -0.93 0.32
C ASP A 152 -26.10 -0.66 0.24
N LEU A 153 -25.34 -1.61 -0.31
CA LEU A 153 -23.90 -1.45 -0.52
C LEU A 153 -23.60 -0.39 -1.59
N LEU A 154 -24.41 -0.33 -2.65
CA LEU A 154 -24.27 0.71 -3.68
C LEU A 154 -24.51 2.10 -3.11
N LEU A 155 -25.53 2.26 -2.27
CA LEU A 155 -25.85 3.53 -1.60
C LEU A 155 -24.79 3.97 -0.56
N ARG A 156 -23.93 3.07 -0.10
CA ARG A 156 -22.81 3.41 0.80
C ARG A 156 -21.59 3.97 0.07
N ARG A 157 -21.46 3.72 -1.23
CA ARG A 157 -20.33 4.16 -2.03
C ARG A 157 -20.35 5.68 -2.20
N PRO A 158 -19.28 6.39 -1.82
CA PRO A 158 -19.23 7.84 -1.91
C PRO A 158 -19.21 8.36 -3.35
N ASP A 159 -18.64 7.61 -4.30
CA ASP A 159 -18.63 7.95 -5.73
C ASP A 159 -20.04 7.91 -6.35
N VAL A 160 -20.85 6.93 -5.96
CA VAL A 160 -22.27 6.85 -6.38
C VAL A 160 -23.05 8.02 -5.80
N ARG A 161 -22.88 8.34 -4.52
CA ARG A 161 -23.54 9.46 -3.84
C ARG A 161 -23.10 10.81 -4.43
N GLN A 162 -21.83 10.95 -4.81
CA GLN A 162 -21.34 12.13 -5.53
C GLN A 162 -22.07 12.30 -6.87
N ALA A 163 -22.14 11.24 -7.68
CA ALA A 163 -22.84 11.28 -8.98
C ALA A 163 -24.32 11.62 -8.83
N GLU A 164 -25.01 11.06 -7.82
CA GLU A 164 -26.40 11.35 -7.51
C GLU A 164 -26.65 12.83 -7.19
N ARG A 165 -25.68 13.51 -6.52
CA ARG A 165 -25.78 14.94 -6.18
C ARG A 165 -25.56 15.87 -7.36
N LEU A 166 -24.91 15.39 -8.43
CA LEU A 166 -24.60 16.20 -9.62
C LEU A 166 -25.70 16.13 -10.70
N VAL A 167 -26.71 15.27 -10.54
CA VAL A 167 -27.91 15.17 -11.40
C VAL A 167 -29.04 16.06 -10.90
#